data_162ae3b3f4ef22837a37534285ce2bfc
#
_entry.id   162ae3b3f4ef22837a37534285ce2bfc
#
_cell.length_a   1.000
_cell.length_b   1.000
_cell.length_c   1.000
_cell.angle_alpha   90.00
_cell.angle_beta   90.00
_cell.angle_gamma   90.00
#
_symmetry.space_group_name_H-M   'P 1'
#
loop_
_entity.id
_entity.type
_entity.pdbx_description
1 polymer ?
#
loop_
_entity_poly.entity_id
_entity_poly.type
_entity_poly.pdbx_seq_one_letter_code
_entity_poly.pdbx_strand_id
1 'polypeptide(L)'
;MEYVIRECRLEDAAAIHKLNSEEMGYDYSLNETVGILNRLLFDAQHKIYVAEFSGRVVGYVHIAVYELLYAPKLINIMGIAVSSSFQRMGIGKALLEQAELWAKEIGASGVRVCSGSNRSQAHALYRSMGYGDGRTQLNFKKMFEL
;
A
#
# COMPACT_ATOMS: atom_id res chain seq x y z
N MET A 1 -17.20 10.99 12.43
CA MET A 1 -15.81 10.62 12.67
C MET A 1 -15.01 10.84 11.41
N GLU A 2 -14.04 11.71 11.50
CA GLU A 2 -13.39 12.19 10.29
C GLU A 2 -11.92 11.80 10.25
N TYR A 3 -11.52 11.28 9.11
CA TYR A 3 -10.13 11.07 8.79
C TYR A 3 -9.85 11.74 7.45
N VAL A 4 -8.59 12.02 7.17
CA VAL A 4 -8.15 12.57 5.89
C VAL A 4 -7.11 11.67 5.26
N ILE A 5 -7.15 11.60 3.93
CA ILE A 5 -6.12 10.91 3.16
C ILE A 5 -5.19 12.00 2.62
N ARG A 6 -3.90 11.87 2.88
CA ARG A 6 -2.90 12.82 2.43
C ARG A 6 -1.64 12.12 1.97
N GLU A 7 -0.78 12.86 1.29
CA GLU A 7 0.52 12.32 0.92
C GLU A 7 1.38 12.09 2.15
N CYS A 8 2.17 11.03 2.09
CA CYS A 8 3.08 10.66 3.16
C CYS A 8 4.23 11.67 3.28
N ARG A 9 4.72 11.85 4.51
CA ARG A 9 5.91 12.64 4.82
C ARG A 9 6.90 11.76 5.55
N LEU A 10 8.14 12.21 5.63
CA LEU A 10 9.18 11.42 6.30
C LEU A 10 8.85 11.15 7.77
N GLU A 11 8.25 12.11 8.46
CA GLU A 11 7.85 11.93 9.86
C GLU A 11 6.79 10.86 10.08
N ASP A 12 6.17 10.35 9.01
CA ASP A 12 5.20 9.26 9.12
C ASP A 12 5.87 7.87 9.21
N ALA A 13 7.19 7.80 9.10
CA ALA A 13 7.90 6.52 9.06
C ALA A 13 7.65 5.64 10.28
N ALA A 14 7.63 6.23 11.48
CA ALA A 14 7.39 5.46 12.71
C ALA A 14 6.01 4.83 12.72
N ALA A 15 4.99 5.57 12.26
CA ALA A 15 3.62 5.04 12.18
C ALA A 15 3.51 3.92 11.16
N ILE A 16 4.16 4.08 10.00
CA ILE A 16 4.18 3.03 8.97
C ILE A 16 4.89 1.78 9.49
N HIS A 17 6.02 1.96 10.14
CA HIS A 17 6.74 0.85 10.75
C HIS A 17 5.86 0.09 11.75
N LYS A 18 5.13 0.82 12.60
CA LYS A 18 4.24 0.23 13.57
C LYS A 18 3.11 -0.56 12.89
N LEU A 19 2.50 0.00 11.84
CA LEU A 19 1.46 -0.69 11.08
C LEU A 19 1.99 -1.97 10.44
N ASN A 20 3.17 -1.93 9.86
CA ASN A 20 3.78 -3.12 9.26
C ASN A 20 4.06 -4.21 10.30
N SER A 21 4.51 -3.81 11.48
CA SER A 21 4.82 -4.74 12.55
C SER A 21 3.55 -5.34 13.16
N GLU A 22 2.60 -4.50 13.53
CA GLU A 22 1.40 -4.91 14.29
C GLU A 22 0.32 -5.53 13.41
N GLU A 23 0.11 -4.99 12.21
CA GLU A 23 -0.98 -5.45 11.35
C GLU A 23 -0.54 -6.47 10.31
N MET A 24 0.71 -6.37 9.86
CA MET A 24 1.22 -7.24 8.80
C MET A 24 2.21 -8.29 9.30
N GLY A 25 2.68 -8.17 10.53
CA GLY A 25 3.62 -9.12 11.13
C GLY A 25 5.03 -9.04 10.58
N TYR A 26 5.41 -7.92 9.98
CA TYR A 26 6.77 -7.77 9.44
C TYR A 26 7.74 -7.35 10.53
N ASP A 27 8.87 -8.05 10.59
CA ASP A 27 9.95 -7.74 11.51
C ASP A 27 11.06 -7.02 10.75
N TYR A 28 10.93 -5.72 10.64
CA TYR A 28 11.88 -4.88 9.90
C TYR A 28 12.22 -3.65 10.73
N SER A 29 13.47 -3.17 10.66
CA SER A 29 13.90 -2.11 11.58
C SER A 29 13.32 -0.75 11.20
N LEU A 30 13.10 0.09 12.22
CA LEU A 30 12.64 1.45 12.01
C LEU A 30 13.68 2.26 11.22
N ASN A 31 14.97 2.11 11.52
CA ASN A 31 16.01 2.84 10.82
C ASN A 31 16.03 2.52 9.32
N GLU A 32 15.87 1.26 8.96
CA GLU A 32 15.81 0.87 7.56
C GLU A 32 14.52 1.36 6.90
N THR A 33 13.41 1.35 7.62
CA THR A 33 12.14 1.90 7.13
C THR A 33 12.29 3.39 6.81
N VAL A 34 12.92 4.16 7.70
CA VAL A 34 13.18 5.58 7.46
C VAL A 34 14.02 5.78 6.21
N GLY A 35 15.08 5.01 6.06
CA GLY A 35 15.98 5.13 4.89
C GLY A 35 15.26 4.84 3.59
N ILE A 36 14.44 3.80 3.55
CA ILE A 36 13.66 3.46 2.37
C ILE A 36 12.64 4.55 2.08
N LEU A 37 11.89 4.98 3.08
CA LEU A 37 10.87 6.00 2.90
C LEU A 37 11.48 7.30 2.37
N ASN A 38 12.61 7.73 2.94
CA ASN A 38 13.29 8.93 2.49
C ASN A 38 13.65 8.85 1.00
N ARG A 39 14.09 7.68 0.54
CA ARG A 39 14.43 7.49 -0.86
C ARG A 39 13.19 7.47 -1.75
N LEU A 40 12.14 6.76 -1.33
CA LEU A 40 10.92 6.58 -2.13
C LEU A 40 10.13 7.89 -2.27
N LEU A 41 10.17 8.77 -1.28
CA LEU A 41 9.48 10.05 -1.35
C LEU A 41 9.97 10.94 -2.50
N PHE A 42 11.19 10.71 -2.98
CA PHE A 42 11.75 11.46 -4.10
C PHE A 42 11.74 10.68 -5.41
N ASP A 43 11.12 9.50 -5.42
CA ASP A 43 11.07 8.64 -6.61
C ASP A 43 9.69 8.76 -7.26
N ALA A 44 9.67 9.31 -8.48
CA ALA A 44 8.42 9.53 -9.22
C ALA A 44 7.68 8.23 -9.57
N GLN A 45 8.37 7.07 -9.48
CA GLN A 45 7.76 5.77 -9.75
C GLN A 45 6.97 5.23 -8.56
N HIS A 46 7.05 5.89 -7.42
CA HIS A 46 6.38 5.47 -6.18
C HIS A 46 5.51 6.59 -5.64
N LYS A 47 4.44 6.20 -4.95
CA LYS A 47 3.55 7.14 -4.26
C LYS A 47 3.07 6.49 -2.98
N ILE A 48 3.03 7.26 -1.90
CA ILE A 48 2.58 6.76 -0.61
C ILE A 48 1.58 7.75 -0.04
N TYR A 49 0.41 7.25 0.32
CA TYR A 49 -0.63 8.03 0.99
C TYR A 49 -0.87 7.46 2.38
N VAL A 50 -1.22 8.33 3.30
CA VAL A 50 -1.57 7.91 4.67
C VAL A 50 -2.97 8.40 5.00
N ALA A 51 -3.62 7.68 5.90
CA ALA A 51 -4.87 8.08 6.52
C ALA A 51 -4.56 8.63 7.91
N GLU A 52 -4.95 9.86 8.16
CA GLU A 52 -4.71 10.54 9.42
C GLU A 52 -6.03 10.80 10.12
N PHE A 53 -6.11 10.38 11.39
CA PHE A 53 -7.27 10.57 12.25
C PHE A 53 -6.80 11.27 13.52
N SER A 54 -7.32 12.48 13.77
CA SER A 54 -6.96 13.28 14.95
C SER A 54 -5.44 13.43 15.13
N GLY A 55 -4.74 13.73 14.04
CA GLY A 55 -3.29 13.95 14.06
C GLY A 55 -2.46 12.69 14.13
N ARG A 56 -3.07 11.51 13.97
CA ARG A 56 -2.41 10.23 14.09
C ARG A 56 -2.58 9.43 12.81
N VAL A 57 -1.49 8.88 12.29
CA VAL A 57 -1.54 8.03 11.11
C VAL A 57 -2.07 6.65 11.51
N VAL A 58 -3.18 6.25 10.91
CA VAL A 58 -3.87 5.00 11.24
C VAL A 58 -3.95 4.04 10.05
N GLY A 59 -3.41 4.42 8.92
CA GLY A 59 -3.36 3.55 7.75
C GLY A 59 -2.46 4.13 6.67
N TYR A 60 -2.02 3.31 5.73
CA TYR A 60 -1.25 3.78 4.59
C TYR A 60 -1.45 2.87 3.39
N VAL A 61 -1.15 3.40 2.21
CA VAL A 61 -1.01 2.63 0.99
C VAL A 61 0.25 3.08 0.26
N HIS A 62 1.06 2.12 -0.17
CA HIS A 62 2.25 2.36 -0.97
C HIS A 62 2.00 1.77 -2.34
N ILE A 63 2.12 2.59 -3.38
CA ILE A 63 1.87 2.19 -4.76
C ILE A 63 3.06 2.53 -5.63
N ALA A 64 3.26 1.75 -6.69
CA ALA A 64 4.36 1.95 -7.61
C ALA A 64 3.90 1.69 -9.05
N VAL A 65 4.55 2.36 -9.98
CA VAL A 65 4.33 2.11 -11.41
C VAL A 65 4.73 0.67 -11.73
N TYR A 66 3.90 -0.01 -12.51
CA TYR A 66 4.11 -1.39 -12.88
C TYR A 66 4.03 -1.50 -14.40
N GLU A 67 5.19 -1.56 -15.03
CA GLU A 67 5.28 -1.62 -16.49
C GLU A 67 5.92 -2.92 -16.95
N LEU A 68 5.26 -3.58 -17.88
CA LEU A 68 5.73 -4.80 -18.51
C LEU A 68 5.84 -4.56 -20.01
N LEU A 69 6.70 -5.34 -20.66
CA LEU A 69 6.87 -5.22 -22.13
C LEU A 69 5.68 -5.75 -22.91
N TYR A 70 4.75 -6.44 -22.23
CA TYR A 70 3.68 -7.17 -22.91
C TYR A 70 2.29 -6.85 -22.38
N ALA A 71 2.12 -5.74 -21.65
CA ALA A 71 0.82 -5.36 -21.11
C ALA A 71 0.73 -3.84 -20.91
N PRO A 72 -0.48 -3.28 -20.84
CA PRO A 72 -0.63 -1.86 -20.55
C PRO A 72 -0.03 -1.51 -19.19
N LYS A 73 0.37 -0.25 -19.04
CA LYS A 73 0.90 0.24 -17.76
C LYS A 73 -0.16 0.16 -16.67
N LEU A 74 0.20 -0.43 -15.54
CA LEU A 74 -0.63 -0.46 -14.34
C LEU A 74 0.11 0.23 -13.21
N ILE A 75 -0.56 0.42 -12.08
CA ILE A 75 0.14 0.61 -10.82
C ILE A 75 -0.03 -0.65 -10.00
N ASN A 76 0.95 -0.90 -9.12
CA ASN A 76 0.92 -2.05 -8.22
C ASN A 76 0.85 -1.56 -6.79
N ILE A 77 -0.06 -2.14 -6.01
CA ILE A 77 -0.12 -1.88 -4.58
C ILE A 77 0.99 -2.70 -3.93
N MET A 78 2.01 -1.99 -3.43
CA MET A 78 3.16 -2.60 -2.78
C MET A 78 2.86 -2.97 -1.34
N GLY A 79 1.99 -2.19 -0.69
CA GLY A 79 1.56 -2.45 0.67
C GLY A 79 0.35 -1.60 1.02
N ILE A 80 -0.50 -2.14 1.85
CA ILE A 80 -1.65 -1.42 2.40
C ILE A 80 -1.94 -1.98 3.78
N ALA A 81 -2.11 -1.11 4.75
CA ALA A 81 -2.41 -1.52 6.12
C ALA A 81 -3.27 -0.48 6.81
N VAL A 82 -4.21 -0.94 7.64
CA VAL A 82 -5.05 -0.09 8.46
C VAL A 82 -5.00 -0.63 9.87
N SER A 83 -4.82 0.25 10.85
CA SER A 83 -4.81 -0.13 12.26
C SER A 83 -6.11 -0.87 12.62
N SER A 84 -5.97 -1.99 13.34
CA SER A 84 -7.12 -2.81 13.74
C SER A 84 -8.14 -2.04 14.57
N SER A 85 -7.69 -1.01 15.31
CA SER A 85 -8.57 -0.15 16.09
C SER A 85 -9.44 0.77 15.23
N PHE A 86 -9.13 0.89 13.95
CA PHE A 86 -9.80 1.83 13.03
C PHE A 86 -10.40 1.11 11.82
N GLN A 87 -10.56 -0.20 11.89
CA GLN A 87 -11.21 -0.94 10.81
C GLN A 87 -12.71 -0.68 10.78
N ARG A 88 -13.35 -0.97 9.64
CA ARG A 88 -14.77 -0.75 9.39
C ARG A 88 -15.19 0.71 9.36
N MET A 89 -14.24 1.62 9.17
CA MET A 89 -14.50 3.05 9.01
C MET A 89 -14.36 3.50 7.55
N GLY A 90 -14.12 2.57 6.64
CA GLY A 90 -13.95 2.88 5.24
C GLY A 90 -12.55 3.38 4.87
N ILE A 91 -11.58 3.27 5.78
CA ILE A 91 -10.22 3.78 5.53
C ILE A 91 -9.51 2.98 4.44
N GLY A 92 -9.61 1.66 4.47
CA GLY A 92 -9.01 0.82 3.44
C GLY A 92 -9.57 1.13 2.06
N LYS A 93 -10.88 1.30 1.98
CA LYS A 93 -11.55 1.70 0.74
C LYS A 93 -11.07 3.06 0.26
N ALA A 94 -10.96 4.04 1.17
CA ALA A 94 -10.51 5.38 0.82
C ALA A 94 -9.07 5.39 0.33
N LEU A 95 -8.20 4.58 0.93
CA LEU A 95 -6.82 4.44 0.49
C LEU A 95 -6.74 3.84 -0.92
N LEU A 96 -7.56 2.82 -1.19
CA LEU A 96 -7.62 2.21 -2.52
C LEU A 96 -8.16 3.19 -3.56
N GLU A 97 -9.19 3.96 -3.21
CA GLU A 97 -9.73 4.98 -4.09
C GLU A 97 -8.67 6.03 -4.42
N GLN A 98 -7.87 6.43 -3.44
CA GLN A 98 -6.77 7.37 -3.67
C GLN A 98 -5.72 6.77 -4.60
N ALA A 99 -5.40 5.49 -4.45
CA ALA A 99 -4.48 4.80 -5.34
C ALA A 99 -5.01 4.81 -6.78
N GLU A 100 -6.31 4.57 -6.95
CA GLU A 100 -6.95 4.59 -8.27
C GLU A 100 -6.91 5.98 -8.90
N LEU A 101 -7.08 7.03 -8.09
CA LEU A 101 -6.96 8.41 -8.58
C LEU A 101 -5.56 8.68 -9.10
N TRP A 102 -4.53 8.26 -8.37
CA TRP A 102 -3.16 8.44 -8.84
C TRP A 102 -2.89 7.65 -10.12
N ALA A 103 -3.41 6.42 -10.21
CA ALA A 103 -3.29 5.63 -11.43
C ALA A 103 -3.84 6.39 -12.64
N LYS A 104 -5.01 7.00 -12.48
CA LYS A 104 -5.62 7.78 -13.56
C LYS A 104 -4.80 9.02 -13.89
N GLU A 105 -4.26 9.70 -12.88
CA GLU A 105 -3.42 10.89 -13.10
C GLU A 105 -2.19 10.58 -13.94
N ILE A 106 -1.55 9.44 -13.72
CA ILE A 106 -0.34 9.08 -14.46
C ILE A 106 -0.61 8.29 -15.74
N GLY A 107 -1.88 8.15 -16.11
CA GLY A 107 -2.26 7.46 -17.35
C GLY A 107 -2.15 5.96 -17.29
N ALA A 108 -2.18 5.36 -16.10
CA ALA A 108 -2.20 3.91 -15.98
C ALA A 108 -3.58 3.37 -16.36
N SER A 109 -3.60 2.15 -16.85
CA SER A 109 -4.83 1.49 -17.30
C SER A 109 -5.56 0.77 -16.17
N GLY A 110 -4.95 0.62 -15.02
CA GLY A 110 -5.58 -0.07 -13.90
C GLY A 110 -4.65 -0.22 -12.71
N VAL A 111 -5.14 -0.95 -11.72
CA VAL A 111 -4.46 -1.20 -10.46
C VAL A 111 -4.35 -2.70 -10.25
N ARG A 112 -3.18 -3.13 -9.83
CA ARG A 112 -2.88 -4.53 -9.56
C ARG A 112 -2.47 -4.68 -8.09
N VAL A 113 -2.89 -5.78 -7.47
CA VAL A 113 -2.43 -6.13 -6.14
C VAL A 113 -2.21 -7.64 -6.05
N CYS A 114 -1.10 -8.02 -5.42
CA CYS A 114 -0.85 -9.40 -5.03
C CYS A 114 -1.06 -9.50 -3.52
N SER A 115 -1.91 -10.44 -3.11
CA SER A 115 -2.23 -10.62 -1.70
C SER A 115 -2.06 -12.08 -1.33
N GLY A 116 -1.57 -12.32 -0.12
CA GLY A 116 -1.43 -13.68 0.39
C GLY A 116 -2.77 -14.42 0.35
N SER A 117 -2.75 -15.70 0.03
CA SER A 117 -3.98 -16.50 -0.15
C SER A 117 -4.80 -16.60 1.13
N ASN A 118 -4.21 -16.35 2.29
CA ASN A 118 -4.87 -16.41 3.60
C ASN A 118 -5.46 -15.07 4.06
N ARG A 119 -5.42 -14.02 3.24
CA ARG A 119 -5.91 -12.69 3.61
C ARG A 119 -7.33 -12.47 3.10
N SER A 120 -8.27 -13.25 3.62
CA SER A 120 -9.65 -13.25 3.13
C SER A 120 -10.37 -11.92 3.29
N GLN A 121 -10.08 -11.15 4.36
CA GLN A 121 -10.71 -9.84 4.56
C GLN A 121 -10.26 -8.84 3.51
N ALA A 122 -8.96 -8.83 3.19
CA ALA A 122 -8.44 -7.97 2.14
C ALA A 122 -9.02 -8.35 0.78
N HIS A 123 -9.13 -9.65 0.51
CA HIS A 123 -9.72 -10.14 -0.74
C HIS A 123 -11.18 -9.69 -0.89
N ALA A 124 -11.94 -9.74 0.20
CA ALA A 124 -13.33 -9.28 0.18
C ALA A 124 -13.43 -7.80 -0.17
N LEU A 125 -12.54 -6.99 0.41
CA LEU A 125 -12.48 -5.55 0.11
C LEU A 125 -12.16 -5.31 -1.37
N TYR A 126 -11.13 -5.98 -1.89
CA TYR A 126 -10.76 -5.81 -3.30
C TYR A 126 -11.92 -6.18 -4.23
N ARG A 127 -12.57 -7.31 -3.99
CA ARG A 127 -13.71 -7.73 -4.80
C ARG A 127 -14.87 -6.76 -4.73
N SER A 128 -15.13 -6.21 -3.55
CA SER A 128 -16.21 -5.23 -3.36
C SER A 128 -15.98 -3.95 -4.15
N MET A 129 -14.73 -3.66 -4.48
CA MET A 129 -14.35 -2.47 -5.24
C MET A 129 -14.13 -2.73 -6.72
N GLY A 130 -14.49 -3.93 -7.18
CA GLY A 130 -14.43 -4.27 -8.60
C GLY A 130 -13.12 -4.90 -9.05
N TYR A 131 -12.24 -5.27 -8.14
CA TYR A 131 -11.02 -6.00 -8.49
C TYR A 131 -11.40 -7.44 -8.82
N GLY A 132 -11.05 -7.87 -10.02
CA GLY A 132 -11.31 -9.24 -10.44
C GLY A 132 -10.24 -10.19 -9.94
N ASP A 133 -10.63 -11.43 -9.75
CA ASP A 133 -9.67 -12.46 -9.38
C ASP A 133 -8.75 -12.74 -10.55
N GLY A 134 -7.45 -12.58 -10.32
CA GLY A 134 -6.44 -12.97 -11.28
C GLY A 134 -6.12 -14.44 -11.14
N ARG A 135 -4.87 -14.77 -11.31
CA ARG A 135 -4.41 -16.15 -11.17
C ARG A 135 -3.56 -16.29 -9.92
N THR A 136 -3.52 -17.50 -9.38
CA THR A 136 -2.62 -17.82 -8.29
C THR A 136 -1.20 -17.88 -8.82
N GLN A 137 -0.28 -17.24 -8.12
CA GLN A 137 1.13 -17.21 -8.48
C GLN A 137 1.99 -17.64 -7.31
N LEU A 138 3.12 -18.25 -7.62
CA LEU A 138 4.11 -18.60 -6.61
C LEU A 138 5.18 -17.51 -6.59
N ASN A 139 5.53 -17.08 -5.39
CA ASN A 139 6.57 -16.09 -5.20
C ASN A 139 7.89 -16.81 -4.88
N PHE A 140 8.89 -16.63 -5.73
CA PHE A 140 10.22 -17.19 -5.52
C PHE A 140 11.19 -16.05 -5.23
N LYS A 141 12.05 -16.21 -4.24
CA LYS A 141 13.11 -15.24 -4.00
C LYS A 141 14.39 -15.96 -3.55
N LYS A 142 15.51 -15.32 -3.83
CA LYS A 142 16.81 -15.81 -3.40
C LYS A 142 17.54 -14.67 -2.72
N MET A 143 17.83 -14.83 -1.44
CA MET A 143 18.61 -13.86 -0.69
C MET A 143 20.09 -14.10 -0.94
N PHE A 144 20.83 -13.01 -1.18
CA PHE A 144 22.26 -13.11 -1.36
C PHE A 144 22.96 -12.93 -0.01
N GLU A 145 24.03 -13.67 0.18
CA GLU A 145 24.92 -13.46 1.32
C GLU A 145 25.88 -12.33 0.97
N LEU A 146 25.92 -11.31 1.83
CA LEU A 146 26.79 -10.14 1.62
C LEU A 146 27.97 -10.12 2.56
#